data_e14da784cd144229b66a3e2042803f65
#
_entry.id   e14da784cd144229b66a3e2042803f65
#
_cell.length_a   1.000
_cell.length_b   1.000
_cell.length_c   1.000
_cell.angle_alpha   90.00
_cell.angle_beta   90.00
_cell.angle_gamma   90.00
#
_symmetry.space_group_name_H-M   'P 1'
#
loop_
_entity.id
_entity.type
_entity.pdbx_description
1 polymer ?
#
loop_
_entity_poly.entity_id
_entity_poly.type
_entity_poly.pdbx_seq_one_letter_code
_entity_poly.pdbx_strand_id
1 'polypeptide(L)'
;EEAAKRGLPNLKSMVDATEALVSDKSVALFSKYGIMDKVELESRAEILYDTYAKVINIEALTMIDMASKDILPSVIKYTTELAASINEVVSAGADASVQKETLDEITVYLKEAKTALTTLKADQAEAEKGCVKCTAEFYRDVIKADMAALRTPVDILETLVDSEYWPMPTYGELLFEA
;
A
#
# COMPACT_ATOMS: atom_id res chain seq x y z
N GLU A 1 -17.58 11.23 18.15
CA GLU A 1 -18.18 12.40 18.84
C GLU A 1 -18.00 12.32 20.36
N GLU A 2 -18.36 11.20 21.02
CA GLU A 2 -18.29 11.05 22.48
C GLU A 2 -16.83 11.09 23.00
N ALA A 3 -15.88 10.47 22.32
CA ALA A 3 -14.47 10.52 22.68
C ALA A 3 -13.93 11.96 22.70
N ALA A 4 -14.27 12.74 21.67
CA ALA A 4 -13.88 14.16 21.59
C ALA A 4 -14.49 15.00 22.73
N LYS A 5 -15.76 14.76 23.11
CA LYS A 5 -16.39 15.42 24.25
C LYS A 5 -15.69 15.11 25.57
N ARG A 6 -15.14 13.91 25.71
CA ARG A 6 -14.35 13.48 26.88
C ARG A 6 -12.88 13.90 26.80
N GLY A 7 -12.47 14.63 25.78
CA GLY A 7 -11.08 15.08 25.59
C GLY A 7 -10.11 13.94 25.26
N LEU A 8 -10.62 12.83 24.72
CA LEU A 8 -9.76 11.72 24.26
C LEU A 8 -9.26 12.03 22.84
N PRO A 9 -7.95 12.02 22.59
CA PRO A 9 -7.39 12.21 21.27
C PRO A 9 -7.71 11.02 20.36
N ASN A 10 -7.98 11.29 19.08
CA ASN A 10 -8.12 10.26 18.05
C ASN A 10 -6.77 10.08 17.34
N LEU A 11 -5.88 9.33 17.94
CA LEU A 11 -4.55 9.04 17.38
C LEU A 11 -4.68 7.89 16.37
N LYS A 12 -4.59 8.22 15.08
CA LYS A 12 -4.84 7.27 13.98
C LYS A 12 -3.62 6.46 13.56
N SER A 13 -2.43 6.88 13.96
CA SER A 13 -1.18 6.22 13.59
C SER A 13 -0.32 5.95 14.81
N MET A 14 0.61 4.99 14.68
CA MET A 14 1.62 4.73 15.69
C MET A 14 2.55 5.94 15.88
N VAL A 15 2.80 6.70 14.82
CA VAL A 15 3.62 7.92 14.87
C VAL A 15 2.98 8.95 15.81
N ASP A 16 1.67 9.21 15.64
CA ASP A 16 0.93 10.14 16.50
C ASP A 16 0.87 9.64 17.96
N ALA A 17 0.66 8.34 18.15
CA ALA A 17 0.62 7.73 19.48
C ALA A 17 1.97 7.81 20.19
N THR A 18 3.07 7.64 19.45
CA THR A 18 4.44 7.76 20.00
C THR A 18 4.74 9.19 20.42
N GLU A 19 4.23 10.18 19.70
CA GLU A 19 4.36 11.60 20.12
C GLU A 19 3.65 11.86 21.45
N ALA A 20 2.47 11.28 21.66
CA ALA A 20 1.77 11.38 22.94
C ALA A 20 2.54 10.73 24.10
N LEU A 21 3.34 9.70 23.85
CA LEU A 21 4.16 9.01 24.85
C LEU A 21 5.23 9.96 25.43
N VAL A 22 5.83 10.81 24.64
CA VAL A 22 6.88 11.76 25.06
C VAL A 22 6.36 13.15 25.40
N SER A 23 5.04 13.32 25.48
CA SER A 23 4.43 14.59 25.92
C SER A 23 4.81 14.92 27.36
N ASP A 24 4.86 16.19 27.71
CA ASP A 24 5.17 16.66 29.07
C ASP A 24 4.28 15.99 30.14
N LYS A 25 3.01 15.76 29.83
CA LYS A 25 2.07 15.07 30.69
C LYS A 25 2.47 13.61 30.96
N SER A 26 2.87 12.90 29.92
CA SER A 26 3.32 11.51 30.03
C SER A 26 4.65 11.44 30.78
N VAL A 27 5.61 12.28 30.45
CA VAL A 27 6.91 12.36 31.14
C VAL A 27 6.71 12.64 32.63
N ALA A 28 5.89 13.63 32.99
CA ALA A 28 5.58 13.93 34.39
C ALA A 28 4.92 12.75 35.12
N LEU A 29 4.02 12.03 34.46
CA LEU A 29 3.34 10.87 35.02
C LEU A 29 4.32 9.73 35.29
N PHE A 30 5.13 9.33 34.33
CA PHE A 30 6.10 8.25 34.45
C PHE A 30 7.16 8.55 35.49
N SER A 31 7.69 9.79 35.51
CA SER A 31 8.67 10.24 36.49
C SER A 31 8.08 10.27 37.91
N LYS A 32 6.83 10.70 38.09
CA LYS A 32 6.15 10.73 39.39
C LYS A 32 6.11 9.36 40.06
N TYR A 33 5.93 8.31 39.26
CA TYR A 33 5.86 6.95 39.78
C TYR A 33 7.19 6.18 39.69
N GLY A 34 8.26 6.83 39.26
CA GLY A 34 9.59 6.22 39.14
C GLY A 34 9.64 5.06 38.14
N ILE A 35 8.80 5.10 37.09
CA ILE A 35 8.71 4.02 36.09
C ILE A 35 9.76 4.23 35.00
N MET A 36 9.84 5.44 34.46
CA MET A 36 10.78 5.84 33.42
C MET A 36 11.11 7.32 33.56
N ASP A 37 12.33 7.69 33.23
CA ASP A 37 12.72 9.09 33.08
C ASP A 37 12.48 9.60 31.66
N LYS A 38 12.74 10.88 31.43
CA LYS A 38 12.55 11.50 30.12
C LYS A 38 13.44 10.87 29.04
N VAL A 39 14.69 10.57 29.37
CA VAL A 39 15.65 10.01 28.42
C VAL A 39 15.26 8.60 27.98
N GLU A 40 14.75 7.80 28.92
CA GLU A 40 14.23 6.46 28.65
C GLU A 40 13.00 6.49 27.74
N LEU A 41 12.08 7.44 27.97
CA LEU A 41 10.88 7.62 27.14
C LEU A 41 11.25 8.09 25.72
N GLU A 42 12.17 9.03 25.57
CA GLU A 42 12.66 9.51 24.28
C GLU A 42 13.36 8.37 23.51
N SER A 43 14.21 7.59 24.18
CA SER A 43 14.85 6.42 23.55
C SER A 43 13.84 5.39 23.06
N ARG A 44 12.80 5.12 23.84
CA ARG A 44 11.71 4.22 23.40
C ARG A 44 10.94 4.77 22.22
N ALA A 45 10.66 6.07 22.20
CA ALA A 45 10.00 6.73 21.08
C ALA A 45 10.83 6.63 19.79
N GLU A 46 12.14 6.82 19.86
CA GLU A 46 13.02 6.64 18.70
C GLU A 46 12.98 5.21 18.15
N ILE A 47 12.99 4.19 19.03
CA ILE A 47 12.88 2.79 18.63
C ILE A 47 11.52 2.52 17.98
N LEU A 48 10.41 3.09 18.48
CA LEU A 48 9.08 2.93 17.91
C LEU A 48 8.96 3.57 16.51
N TYR A 49 9.51 4.78 16.33
CA TYR A 49 9.56 5.43 15.02
C TYR A 49 10.39 4.63 14.02
N ASP A 50 11.58 4.18 14.41
CA ASP A 50 12.45 3.37 13.55
C ASP A 50 11.77 2.04 13.16
N THR A 51 11.16 1.37 14.13
CA THR A 51 10.40 0.13 13.87
C THR A 51 9.25 0.36 12.91
N TYR A 52 8.47 1.43 13.11
CA TYR A 52 7.36 1.78 12.22
C TYR A 52 7.83 1.99 10.78
N ALA A 53 8.87 2.82 10.60
CA ALA A 53 9.43 3.11 9.28
C ALA A 53 9.94 1.83 8.59
N LYS A 54 10.65 0.97 9.32
CA LYS A 54 11.17 -0.30 8.78
C LYS A 54 10.07 -1.28 8.38
N VAL A 55 8.99 -1.39 9.16
CA VAL A 55 7.86 -2.27 8.83
C VAL A 55 7.17 -1.78 7.56
N ILE A 56 6.81 -0.50 7.48
CA ILE A 56 6.16 0.05 6.29
C ILE A 56 7.09 -0.02 5.07
N ASN A 57 8.40 0.16 5.25
CA ASN A 57 9.37 -0.01 4.17
C ASN A 57 9.35 -1.44 3.59
N ILE A 58 9.34 -2.47 4.45
CA ILE A 58 9.25 -3.87 4.00
C ILE A 58 7.94 -4.10 3.23
N GLU A 59 6.82 -3.59 3.72
CA GLU A 59 5.53 -3.68 3.04
C GLU A 59 5.55 -3.00 1.67
N ALA A 60 6.10 -1.78 1.58
CA ALA A 60 6.23 -1.04 0.32
C ALA A 60 7.13 -1.77 -0.69
N LEU A 61 8.29 -2.27 -0.26
CA LEU A 61 9.19 -3.05 -1.12
C LEU A 61 8.53 -4.33 -1.62
N THR A 62 7.76 -5.00 -0.78
CA THR A 62 7.00 -6.20 -1.17
C THR A 62 5.93 -5.86 -2.21
N MET A 63 5.15 -4.79 -2.01
CA MET A 63 4.18 -4.34 -3.02
C MET A 63 4.84 -3.97 -4.35
N ILE A 64 6.00 -3.29 -4.30
CA ILE A 64 6.78 -2.95 -5.49
C ILE A 64 7.22 -4.22 -6.24
N ASP A 65 7.69 -5.22 -5.51
CA ASP A 65 8.15 -6.48 -6.08
C ASP A 65 7.00 -7.25 -6.74
N MET A 66 5.92 -7.49 -6.02
CA MET A 66 4.72 -8.15 -6.52
C MET A 66 4.12 -7.43 -7.73
N ALA A 67 3.93 -6.12 -7.66
CA ALA A 67 3.37 -5.36 -8.77
C ALA A 67 4.29 -5.37 -10.01
N SER A 68 5.62 -5.31 -9.80
CA SER A 68 6.58 -5.23 -10.91
C SER A 68 6.82 -6.57 -11.60
N LYS A 69 6.83 -7.68 -10.85
CA LYS A 69 7.27 -8.98 -11.36
C LYS A 69 6.11 -9.93 -11.66
N ASP A 70 5.01 -9.79 -10.92
CA ASP A 70 3.91 -10.72 -11.01
C ASP A 70 2.67 -10.08 -11.64
N ILE A 71 2.12 -9.02 -11.02
CA ILE A 71 0.81 -8.48 -11.40
C ILE A 71 0.84 -7.80 -12.77
N LEU A 72 1.65 -6.75 -12.96
CA LEU A 72 1.68 -6.02 -14.22
C LEU A 72 2.08 -6.91 -15.42
N PRO A 73 3.09 -7.81 -15.32
CA PRO A 73 3.40 -8.73 -16.40
C PRO A 73 2.25 -9.70 -16.74
N SER A 74 1.50 -10.16 -15.76
CA SER A 74 0.34 -11.03 -15.99
C SER A 74 -0.81 -10.30 -16.69
N VAL A 75 -1.10 -9.09 -16.26
CA VAL A 75 -2.10 -8.23 -16.95
C VAL A 75 -1.68 -7.95 -18.40
N ILE A 76 -0.40 -7.68 -18.66
CA ILE A 76 0.12 -7.46 -20.02
C ILE A 76 -0.05 -8.72 -20.88
N LYS A 77 0.17 -9.92 -20.33
CA LYS A 77 -0.08 -11.18 -21.04
C LYS A 77 -1.55 -11.31 -21.42
N TYR A 78 -2.45 -11.05 -20.47
CA TYR A 78 -3.88 -11.11 -20.70
C TYR A 78 -4.36 -10.09 -21.76
N THR A 79 -3.84 -8.86 -21.75
CA THR A 79 -4.16 -7.88 -22.81
C THR A 79 -3.72 -8.35 -24.21
N THR A 80 -2.63 -9.12 -24.29
CA THR A 80 -2.16 -9.72 -25.55
C THR A 80 -3.13 -10.79 -26.04
N GLU A 81 -3.64 -11.63 -25.12
CA GLU A 81 -4.66 -12.66 -25.45
C GLU A 81 -5.97 -12.02 -25.91
N LEU A 82 -6.46 -10.99 -25.22
CA LEU A 82 -7.64 -10.23 -25.65
C LEU A 82 -7.44 -9.60 -27.03
N ALA A 83 -6.27 -9.02 -27.30
CA ALA A 83 -5.99 -8.43 -28.62
C ALA A 83 -5.96 -9.49 -29.74
N ALA A 84 -5.45 -10.69 -29.46
CA ALA A 84 -5.49 -11.82 -30.38
C ALA A 84 -6.93 -12.27 -30.64
N SER A 85 -7.72 -12.44 -29.58
CA SER A 85 -9.14 -12.79 -29.65
C SER A 85 -9.95 -11.78 -30.48
N ILE A 86 -9.73 -10.49 -30.30
CA ILE A 86 -10.37 -9.42 -31.10
C ILE A 86 -10.10 -9.63 -32.58
N ASN A 87 -8.83 -9.85 -32.96
CA ASN A 87 -8.42 -10.05 -34.35
C ASN A 87 -9.06 -11.30 -34.96
N GLU A 88 -9.15 -12.40 -34.24
CA GLU A 88 -9.75 -13.66 -34.68
C GLU A 88 -11.27 -13.52 -34.87
N VAL A 89 -11.97 -12.91 -33.91
CA VAL A 89 -13.41 -12.68 -33.97
C VAL A 89 -13.79 -11.78 -35.17
N VAL A 90 -13.03 -10.68 -35.36
CA VAL A 90 -13.22 -9.76 -36.48
C VAL A 90 -12.92 -10.47 -37.82
N SER A 91 -11.87 -11.28 -37.89
CA SER A 91 -11.50 -12.04 -39.08
C SER A 91 -12.56 -13.09 -39.47
N ALA A 92 -13.27 -13.61 -38.46
CA ALA A 92 -14.42 -14.50 -38.66
C ALA A 92 -15.70 -13.78 -39.10
N GLY A 93 -15.70 -12.44 -39.18
CA GLY A 93 -16.83 -11.59 -39.54
C GLY A 93 -17.83 -11.35 -38.42
N ALA A 94 -17.46 -11.63 -37.16
CA ALA A 94 -18.28 -11.41 -35.98
C ALA A 94 -17.95 -10.09 -35.26
N ASP A 95 -18.86 -9.66 -34.38
CA ASP A 95 -18.68 -8.46 -33.57
C ASP A 95 -17.76 -8.74 -32.34
N ALA A 96 -16.74 -7.92 -32.16
CA ALA A 96 -15.79 -8.00 -31.07
C ALA A 96 -15.87 -6.77 -30.12
N SER A 97 -17.04 -6.14 -30.03
CA SER A 97 -17.23 -4.92 -29.21
C SER A 97 -16.98 -5.18 -27.73
N VAL A 98 -17.43 -6.30 -27.20
CA VAL A 98 -17.24 -6.67 -25.79
C VAL A 98 -15.77 -6.84 -25.43
N GLN A 99 -15.02 -7.57 -26.28
CA GLN A 99 -13.58 -7.78 -26.06
C GLN A 99 -12.80 -6.45 -26.14
N LYS A 100 -13.21 -5.54 -27.04
CA LYS A 100 -12.60 -4.21 -27.14
C LYS A 100 -12.86 -3.37 -25.92
N GLU A 101 -14.09 -3.33 -25.43
CA GLU A 101 -14.48 -2.61 -24.22
C GLU A 101 -13.67 -3.11 -23.00
N THR A 102 -13.57 -4.42 -22.83
CA THR A 102 -12.76 -5.04 -21.77
C THR A 102 -11.28 -4.68 -21.90
N LEU A 103 -10.71 -4.73 -23.11
CA LEU A 103 -9.31 -4.36 -23.35
C LEU A 103 -9.04 -2.89 -23.04
N ASP A 104 -9.93 -2.00 -23.42
CA ASP A 104 -9.82 -0.57 -23.18
C ASP A 104 -9.86 -0.27 -21.68
N GLU A 105 -10.79 -0.89 -20.94
CA GLU A 105 -10.92 -0.74 -19.49
C GLU A 105 -9.66 -1.21 -18.77
N ILE A 106 -9.17 -2.42 -19.07
CA ILE A 106 -7.95 -2.97 -18.48
C ILE A 106 -6.75 -2.05 -18.79
N THR A 107 -6.64 -1.52 -19.98
CA THR A 107 -5.54 -0.64 -20.40
C THR A 107 -5.50 0.65 -19.57
N VAL A 108 -6.67 1.21 -19.21
CA VAL A 108 -6.74 2.39 -18.32
C VAL A 108 -6.13 2.09 -16.96
N TYR A 109 -6.62 1.05 -16.29
CA TYR A 109 -6.14 0.69 -14.95
C TYR A 109 -4.70 0.17 -14.93
N LEU A 110 -4.27 -0.52 -15.99
CA LEU A 110 -2.87 -0.92 -16.14
C LEU A 110 -1.94 0.29 -16.21
N LYS A 111 -2.34 1.36 -16.90
CA LYS A 111 -1.58 2.61 -16.96
C LYS A 111 -1.56 3.33 -15.62
N GLU A 112 -2.69 3.38 -14.92
CA GLU A 112 -2.80 3.97 -13.57
C GLU A 112 -1.91 3.22 -12.58
N ALA A 113 -2.00 1.89 -12.54
CA ALA A 113 -1.16 1.04 -11.70
C ALA A 113 0.34 1.23 -11.99
N LYS A 114 0.72 1.33 -13.27
CA LYS A 114 2.10 1.59 -13.67
C LYS A 114 2.59 2.96 -13.21
N THR A 115 1.75 3.98 -13.29
CA THR A 115 2.07 5.32 -12.82
C THR A 115 2.25 5.35 -11.31
N ALA A 116 1.30 4.79 -10.56
CA ALA A 116 1.37 4.70 -9.10
C ALA A 116 2.60 3.90 -8.63
N LEU A 117 2.92 2.78 -9.29
CA LEU A 117 4.13 2.01 -9.01
C LEU A 117 5.42 2.82 -9.23
N THR A 118 5.44 3.67 -10.25
CA THR A 118 6.61 4.53 -10.53
C THR A 118 6.77 5.59 -9.45
N THR A 119 5.68 6.19 -8.98
CA THR A 119 5.67 7.15 -7.87
C THR A 119 6.14 6.49 -6.58
N LEU A 120 5.53 5.37 -6.19
CA LEU A 120 5.93 4.63 -4.98
C LEU A 120 7.42 4.25 -4.99
N LYS A 121 7.98 3.84 -6.13
CA LYS A 121 9.42 3.54 -6.26
C LYS A 121 10.29 4.78 -6.05
N ALA A 122 9.89 5.91 -6.58
CA ALA A 122 10.63 7.16 -6.46
C ALA A 122 10.64 7.66 -5.02
N ASP A 123 9.47 7.69 -4.37
CA ASP A 123 9.33 8.18 -3.01
C ASP A 123 9.95 7.24 -1.98
N GLN A 124 9.88 5.92 -2.20
CA GLN A 124 10.56 4.94 -1.37
C GLN A 124 12.10 5.12 -1.42
N ALA A 125 12.66 5.41 -2.58
CA ALA A 125 14.11 5.67 -2.72
C ALA A 125 14.55 6.97 -2.01
N GLU A 126 13.63 7.88 -1.74
CA GLU A 126 13.88 9.13 -1.02
C GLU A 126 13.57 9.09 0.48
N ALA A 127 12.97 8.00 0.96
CA ALA A 127 12.39 7.90 2.30
C ALA A 127 13.41 7.97 3.46
N GLU A 128 14.69 7.67 3.24
CA GLU A 128 15.71 7.62 4.29
C GLU A 128 16.40 8.97 4.53
N LYS A 129 15.74 10.08 4.26
CA LYS A 129 16.32 11.42 4.45
C LYS A 129 15.79 12.07 5.73
N GLY A 130 16.66 12.28 6.72
CA GLY A 130 16.37 13.12 7.87
C GLY A 130 16.48 12.44 9.23
N CYS A 131 15.75 12.95 10.22
CA CYS A 131 15.71 12.39 11.57
C CYS A 131 14.78 11.17 11.63
N VAL A 132 14.94 10.31 12.65
CA VAL A 132 14.14 9.08 12.81
C VAL A 132 12.64 9.37 12.82
N LYS A 133 12.18 10.39 13.54
CA LYS A 133 10.78 10.83 13.55
C LYS A 133 10.34 11.31 12.17
N CYS A 134 11.18 12.13 11.49
CA CYS A 134 10.84 12.65 10.15
C CYS A 134 10.69 11.52 9.12
N THR A 135 11.52 10.48 9.23
CA THR A 135 11.41 9.28 8.40
C THR A 135 10.08 8.56 8.66
N ALA A 136 9.72 8.35 9.92
CA ALA A 136 8.45 7.72 10.28
C ALA A 136 7.23 8.53 9.80
N GLU A 137 7.28 9.86 9.90
CA GLU A 137 6.25 10.77 9.36
C GLU A 137 6.15 10.66 7.84
N PHE A 138 7.27 10.59 7.12
CA PHE A 138 7.29 10.41 5.68
C PHE A 138 6.65 9.06 5.25
N TYR A 139 6.96 7.98 5.95
CA TYR A 139 6.32 6.69 5.71
C TYR A 139 4.80 6.71 5.99
N ARG A 140 4.36 7.45 7.03
CA ARG A 140 2.94 7.61 7.35
C ARG A 140 2.21 8.42 6.29
N ASP A 141 2.78 9.55 5.86
CA ASP A 141 2.06 10.55 5.08
C ASP A 141 2.20 10.36 3.56
N VAL A 142 3.36 9.88 3.11
CA VAL A 142 3.67 9.72 1.68
C VAL A 142 3.60 8.25 1.28
N ILE A 143 4.46 7.40 1.83
CA ILE A 143 4.58 6.01 1.37
C ILE A 143 3.27 5.23 1.51
N LYS A 144 2.56 5.38 2.62
CA LYS A 144 1.25 4.71 2.78
C LYS A 144 0.20 5.23 1.81
N ALA A 145 0.23 6.50 1.46
CA ALA A 145 -0.68 7.06 0.46
C ALA A 145 -0.37 6.50 -0.94
N ASP A 146 0.90 6.39 -1.30
CA ASP A 146 1.33 5.81 -2.58
C ASP A 146 1.01 4.30 -2.67
N MET A 147 1.19 3.57 -1.56
CA MET A 147 0.76 2.17 -1.48
C MET A 147 -0.75 2.02 -1.74
N ALA A 148 -1.56 2.90 -1.16
CA ALA A 148 -3.01 2.91 -1.39
C ALA A 148 -3.36 3.29 -2.84
N ALA A 149 -2.65 4.26 -3.43
CA ALA A 149 -2.81 4.66 -4.82
C ALA A 149 -2.45 3.54 -5.81
N LEU A 150 -1.43 2.73 -5.50
CA LEU A 150 -1.09 1.54 -6.29
C LEU A 150 -2.15 0.44 -6.13
N ARG A 151 -2.62 0.22 -4.92
CA ARG A 151 -3.59 -0.84 -4.62
C ARG A 151 -4.92 -0.64 -5.35
N THR A 152 -5.42 0.58 -5.41
CA THR A 152 -6.74 0.88 -5.99
C THR A 152 -6.91 0.36 -7.43
N PRO A 153 -6.05 0.70 -8.40
CA PRO A 153 -6.17 0.16 -9.76
C PRO A 153 -5.87 -1.35 -9.83
N VAL A 154 -5.03 -1.89 -8.96
CA VAL A 154 -4.71 -3.32 -8.91
C VAL A 154 -5.93 -4.13 -8.44
N ASP A 155 -6.64 -3.68 -7.40
CA ASP A 155 -7.87 -4.33 -6.92
C ASP A 155 -8.97 -4.34 -8.00
N ILE A 156 -9.01 -3.34 -8.89
CA ILE A 156 -9.92 -3.34 -10.05
C ILE A 156 -9.44 -4.32 -11.12
N LEU A 157 -8.15 -4.31 -11.45
CA LEU A 157 -7.59 -5.25 -12.42
C LEU A 157 -7.82 -6.70 -12.03
N GLU A 158 -7.77 -7.03 -10.73
CA GLU A 158 -8.09 -8.37 -10.22
C GLU A 158 -9.50 -8.84 -10.61
N THR A 159 -10.47 -7.93 -10.69
CA THR A 159 -11.84 -8.26 -11.07
C THR A 159 -12.05 -8.38 -12.58
N LEU A 160 -11.13 -7.84 -13.40
CA LEU A 160 -11.24 -7.77 -14.86
C LEU A 160 -10.39 -8.83 -15.57
N VAL A 161 -9.28 -9.25 -14.96
CA VAL A 161 -8.35 -10.21 -15.52
C VAL A 161 -8.82 -11.63 -15.24
N ASP A 162 -8.71 -12.50 -16.23
CA ASP A 162 -9.04 -13.92 -16.09
C ASP A 162 -8.20 -14.57 -14.97
N SER A 163 -8.83 -15.41 -14.18
CA SER A 163 -8.22 -16.10 -13.04
C SER A 163 -7.03 -16.98 -13.44
N GLU A 164 -6.99 -17.49 -14.67
CA GLU A 164 -5.83 -18.26 -15.18
C GLU A 164 -4.58 -17.38 -15.36
N TYR A 165 -4.74 -16.07 -15.53
CA TYR A 165 -3.66 -15.10 -15.67
C TYR A 165 -3.34 -14.38 -14.36
N TRP A 166 -4.28 -14.35 -13.40
CA TRP A 166 -4.08 -13.62 -12.16
C TRP A 166 -3.07 -14.35 -11.24
N PRO A 167 -1.97 -13.71 -10.83
CA PRO A 167 -0.86 -14.41 -10.16
C PRO A 167 -1.07 -14.63 -8.66
N MET A 168 -2.15 -14.07 -8.07
CA MET A 168 -2.42 -14.17 -6.65
C MET A 168 -3.53 -15.19 -6.40
N PRO A 169 -3.45 -15.98 -5.32
CA PRO A 169 -4.52 -16.91 -4.97
C PRO A 169 -5.78 -16.15 -4.56
N THR A 170 -6.92 -16.67 -5.00
CA THR A 170 -8.24 -16.17 -4.59
C THR A 170 -8.56 -16.57 -3.14
N TYR A 171 -9.50 -15.87 -2.53
CA TYR A 171 -9.99 -16.28 -1.19
C TYR A 171 -10.56 -17.70 -1.19
N GLY A 172 -11.17 -18.15 -2.30
CA GLY A 172 -11.64 -19.52 -2.45
C GLY A 172 -10.51 -20.53 -2.35
N GLU A 173 -9.42 -20.30 -3.06
CA GLU A 173 -8.23 -21.15 -3.04
C GLU A 173 -7.58 -21.17 -1.65
N LEU A 174 -7.40 -20.01 -1.02
CA LEU A 174 -6.81 -19.92 0.32
C LEU A 174 -7.65 -20.58 1.42
N LEU A 175 -8.97 -20.63 1.28
CA LEU A 175 -9.87 -21.18 2.30
C LEU A 175 -10.13 -22.68 2.12
N PHE A 176 -9.96 -23.24 0.92
CA PHE A 176 -10.35 -24.60 0.57
C PHE A 176 -9.20 -25.48 0.08
N GLU A 177 -7.99 -24.98 -0.01
CA GLU A 177 -6.80 -25.82 -0.11
C GLU A 177 -6.51 -26.45 1.27
N ALA A 178 -6.88 -27.71 1.39
CA ALA A 178 -6.55 -28.58 2.52
C ALA A 178 -5.50 -29.61 2.11
#